data_dbd702d681e7b23d810c7fd0742beb2d
#
_entry.id   dbd702d681e7b23d810c7fd0742beb2d
#
_cell.length_a   1.000
_cell.length_b   1.000
_cell.length_c   1.000
_cell.angle_alpha   90.00
_cell.angle_beta   90.00
_cell.angle_gamma   90.00
#
_symmetry.space_group_name_H-M   'P 1'
#
loop_
_entity.id
_entity.type
_entity.pdbx_description
1 polymer ?
#
loop_
_entity_poly.entity_id
_entity_poly.type
_entity_poly.pdbx_seq_one_letter_code
_entity_poly.pdbx_strand_id
1 'polypeptide(L)'
;MKNNNKNENFKEKLKQALSSTARVISDDLVLKEELNQNKSSKKFEFFNLENLNSKNDFIKARAESDSSALKKKFSNDKIFKKNSPTNSSCKTLYSIAEKIRYESLGSQMLKGIKKNLNDNYSQIIELKRKDQLKSKEDVPVIEAFELYMLK
;
A
#
# COMPACT_ATOMS: atom_id res chain seq x y z
N MET A 1 -8.72 -23.75 -23.72
CA MET A 1 -9.54 -22.54 -23.61
C MET A 1 -10.32 -22.34 -22.28
N LYS A 2 -10.64 -23.37 -21.51
CA LYS A 2 -11.40 -23.22 -20.22
C LYS A 2 -10.62 -22.66 -19.03
N ASN A 3 -9.28 -22.69 -19.03
CA ASN A 3 -8.48 -22.21 -17.87
C ASN A 3 -8.29 -20.68 -17.84
N ASN A 4 -8.24 -20.00 -18.97
CA ASN A 4 -8.08 -18.54 -19.02
C ASN A 4 -9.30 -17.82 -18.42
N ASN A 5 -10.50 -18.31 -18.70
CA ASN A 5 -11.75 -17.68 -18.23
C ASN A 5 -11.94 -17.76 -16.69
N LYS A 6 -11.39 -18.79 -16.04
CA LYS A 6 -11.43 -18.90 -14.56
C LYS A 6 -10.46 -17.93 -13.89
N ASN A 7 -9.30 -17.71 -14.53
CA ASN A 7 -8.27 -16.82 -13.98
C ASN A 7 -8.66 -15.34 -14.13
N GLU A 8 -9.27 -14.96 -15.24
CA GLU A 8 -9.81 -13.62 -15.46
C GLU A 8 -10.96 -13.30 -14.47
N ASN A 9 -11.88 -14.22 -14.27
CA ASN A 9 -12.98 -14.07 -13.31
C ASN A 9 -12.46 -13.93 -11.85
N PHE A 10 -11.39 -14.64 -11.49
CA PHE A 10 -10.77 -14.52 -10.18
C PHE A 10 -10.11 -13.13 -10.00
N LYS A 11 -9.36 -12.65 -10.99
CA LYS A 11 -8.72 -11.32 -10.95
C LYS A 11 -9.76 -10.20 -10.82
N GLU A 12 -10.85 -10.30 -11.56
CA GLU A 12 -11.94 -9.32 -11.50
C GLU A 12 -12.63 -9.29 -10.12
N LYS A 13 -12.94 -10.46 -9.55
CA LYS A 13 -13.50 -10.57 -8.20
C LYS A 13 -12.55 -10.02 -7.14
N LEU A 14 -11.25 -10.30 -7.27
CA LEU A 14 -10.23 -9.75 -6.38
C LEU A 14 -10.19 -8.22 -6.47
N LYS A 15 -10.17 -7.66 -7.68
CA LYS A 15 -10.19 -6.22 -7.91
C LYS A 15 -11.40 -5.56 -7.25
N GLN A 16 -12.58 -6.15 -7.41
CA GLN A 16 -13.80 -5.67 -6.79
C GLN A 16 -13.72 -5.72 -5.26
N ALA A 17 -13.19 -6.80 -4.70
CA ALA A 17 -13.01 -6.95 -3.26
C ALA A 17 -12.02 -5.92 -2.69
N LEU A 18 -10.86 -5.74 -3.31
CA LEU A 18 -9.87 -4.74 -2.92
C LEU A 18 -10.44 -3.31 -3.02
N SER A 19 -11.16 -3.00 -4.11
CA SER A 19 -11.86 -1.73 -4.29
C SER A 19 -12.84 -1.44 -3.18
N SER A 20 -13.69 -2.42 -2.86
CA SER A 20 -14.71 -2.26 -1.83
C SER A 20 -14.09 -2.07 -0.46
N THR A 21 -13.06 -2.84 -0.13
CA THR A 21 -12.31 -2.70 1.13
C THR A 21 -11.63 -1.33 1.23
N ALA A 22 -10.95 -0.90 0.18
CA ALA A 22 -10.28 0.40 0.16
C ALA A 22 -11.26 1.57 0.35
N ARG A 23 -12.46 1.50 -0.23
CA ARG A 23 -13.52 2.51 -0.03
C ARG A 23 -13.99 2.57 1.41
N VAL A 24 -14.22 1.42 2.03
CA VAL A 24 -14.63 1.34 3.44
C VAL A 24 -13.54 1.91 4.36
N ILE A 25 -12.27 1.56 4.13
CA ILE A 25 -11.15 2.06 4.93
C ILE A 25 -10.99 3.57 4.79
N SER A 26 -11.12 4.11 3.58
CA SER A 26 -10.94 5.54 3.30
C SER A 26 -12.14 6.42 3.66
N ASP A 27 -13.22 5.84 4.21
CA ASP A 27 -14.51 6.51 4.46
C ASP A 27 -15.18 7.09 3.18
N ASP A 28 -14.81 6.58 2.03
CA ASP A 28 -15.30 7.02 0.71
C ASP A 28 -16.66 6.41 0.36
N LEU A 29 -17.50 6.20 1.38
CA LEU A 29 -18.84 5.61 1.23
C LEU A 29 -19.85 6.59 0.61
N VAL A 30 -19.56 7.88 0.67
CA VAL A 30 -20.46 8.96 0.23
C VAL A 30 -20.62 9.04 -1.29
N LEU A 31 -19.77 8.39 -2.07
CA LEU A 31 -19.78 8.48 -3.53
C LEU A 31 -20.80 7.58 -4.24
N LYS A 32 -21.72 6.90 -3.54
CA LYS A 32 -22.73 6.09 -4.21
C LYS A 32 -23.89 6.92 -4.80
N GLU A 33 -24.16 8.11 -4.31
CA GLU A 33 -25.26 8.93 -4.80
C GLU A 33 -24.88 9.94 -5.89
N GLU A 34 -23.60 10.30 -6.02
CA GLU A 34 -23.12 11.26 -7.02
C GLU A 34 -22.61 10.63 -8.32
N LEU A 35 -22.69 9.33 -8.49
CA LEU A 35 -22.22 8.59 -9.68
C LEU A 35 -23.04 8.85 -10.95
N ASN A 36 -24.13 9.64 -10.87
CA ASN A 36 -24.95 10.00 -12.03
C ASN A 36 -24.59 11.35 -12.67
N GLN A 37 -23.59 12.07 -12.17
CA GLN A 37 -23.17 13.33 -12.77
C GLN A 37 -21.64 13.40 -12.94
N ASN A 38 -21.19 13.19 -14.16
CA ASN A 38 -19.99 13.65 -14.86
C ASN A 38 -18.93 14.42 -14.04
N LYS A 39 -18.31 13.82 -13.03
CA LYS A 39 -17.04 14.29 -12.51
C LYS A 39 -16.11 13.08 -12.34
N SER A 40 -14.93 13.19 -12.94
CA SER A 40 -13.87 12.21 -12.89
C SER A 40 -13.56 11.85 -11.43
N SER A 41 -14.27 10.85 -10.90
CA SER A 41 -13.83 10.19 -9.68
C SER A 41 -12.41 9.72 -9.96
N LYS A 42 -11.43 10.21 -9.18
CA LYS A 42 -10.09 9.63 -9.17
C LYS A 42 -10.27 8.14 -8.87
N LYS A 43 -10.36 7.34 -9.92
CA LYS A 43 -10.33 5.89 -9.80
C LYS A 43 -9.13 5.59 -8.94
N PHE A 44 -9.30 4.79 -7.88
CA PHE A 44 -8.17 4.12 -7.29
C PHE A 44 -7.49 3.41 -8.45
N GLU A 45 -6.34 3.91 -8.90
CA GLU A 45 -5.51 3.21 -9.85
C GLU A 45 -4.97 2.00 -9.12
N PHE A 46 -5.75 0.91 -9.22
CA PHE A 46 -5.31 -0.36 -8.70
C PHE A 46 -4.14 -0.81 -9.55
N PHE A 47 -3.10 -1.20 -8.86
CA PHE A 47 -1.94 -1.85 -9.40
C PHE A 47 -2.33 -2.81 -10.53
N ASN A 48 -1.48 -2.88 -11.52
CA ASN A 48 -1.68 -3.78 -12.65
C ASN A 48 -1.78 -5.23 -12.16
N LEU A 49 -3.03 -5.69 -11.96
CA LEU A 49 -3.34 -7.04 -11.53
C LEU A 49 -3.04 -8.11 -12.60
N GLU A 50 -2.54 -7.67 -13.78
CA GLU A 50 -2.16 -8.57 -14.86
C GLU A 50 -1.05 -9.54 -14.43
N ASN A 51 -0.17 -9.10 -13.51
CA ASN A 51 0.99 -9.87 -13.02
C ASN A 51 0.75 -10.64 -11.72
N LEU A 52 -0.50 -10.92 -11.34
CA LEU A 52 -0.80 -11.77 -10.19
C LEU A 52 -0.56 -13.26 -10.51
N ASN A 53 0.68 -13.68 -10.42
CA ASN A 53 1.10 -15.05 -10.73
C ASN A 53 1.49 -15.86 -9.50
N SER A 54 1.75 -15.20 -8.38
CA SER A 54 2.22 -15.85 -7.15
C SER A 54 1.43 -15.42 -5.91
N LYS A 55 1.53 -16.21 -4.84
CA LYS A 55 1.01 -15.85 -3.51
C LYS A 55 1.61 -14.54 -3.02
N ASN A 56 2.86 -14.27 -3.36
CA ASN A 56 3.57 -13.07 -2.95
C ASN A 56 2.98 -11.82 -3.61
N ASP A 57 2.64 -11.89 -4.90
CA ASP A 57 1.99 -10.79 -5.62
C ASP A 57 0.63 -10.46 -5.00
N PHE A 58 -0.11 -11.49 -4.56
CA PHE A 58 -1.40 -11.32 -3.89
C PHE A 58 -1.26 -10.61 -2.53
N ILE A 59 -0.28 -11.02 -1.71
CA ILE A 59 0.00 -10.38 -0.41
C ILE A 59 0.39 -8.91 -0.62
N LYS A 60 1.28 -8.67 -1.58
CA LYS A 60 1.71 -7.32 -1.96
C LYS A 60 0.52 -6.45 -2.40
N ALA A 61 -0.31 -6.93 -3.33
CA ALA A 61 -1.45 -6.19 -3.84
C ALA A 61 -2.45 -5.81 -2.72
N ARG A 62 -2.70 -6.71 -1.76
CA ARG A 62 -3.56 -6.41 -0.61
C ARG A 62 -2.96 -5.33 0.29
N ALA A 63 -1.70 -5.47 0.67
CA ALA A 63 -1.03 -4.52 1.53
C ALA A 63 -0.95 -3.12 0.90
N GLU A 64 -0.66 -3.05 -0.40
CA GLU A 64 -0.59 -1.79 -1.15
C GLU A 64 -1.97 -1.12 -1.28
N SER A 65 -3.03 -1.91 -1.48
CA SER A 65 -4.41 -1.42 -1.47
C SER A 65 -4.79 -0.84 -0.10
N ASP A 66 -4.50 -1.56 0.98
CA ASP A 66 -4.76 -1.11 2.35
C ASP A 66 -3.95 0.16 2.67
N SER A 67 -2.66 0.19 2.35
CA SER A 67 -1.78 1.35 2.54
C SER A 67 -2.29 2.59 1.79
N SER A 68 -2.74 2.43 0.54
CA SER A 68 -3.29 3.53 -0.27
C SER A 68 -4.58 4.09 0.33
N ALA A 69 -5.46 3.22 0.84
CA ALA A 69 -6.69 3.63 1.50
C ALA A 69 -6.41 4.37 2.83
N LEU A 70 -5.44 3.88 3.61
CA LEU A 70 -4.98 4.52 4.85
C LEU A 70 -4.35 5.88 4.60
N LYS A 71 -3.54 6.00 3.55
CA LYS A 71 -3.00 7.29 3.13
C LYS A 71 -4.13 8.28 2.86
N LYS A 72 -5.15 7.88 2.12
CA LYS A 72 -6.31 8.75 1.81
C LYS A 72 -7.06 9.15 3.09
N LYS A 73 -7.18 8.25 4.06
CA LYS A 73 -7.87 8.51 5.32
C LYS A 73 -7.09 9.43 6.26
N PHE A 74 -5.79 9.18 6.44
CA PHE A 74 -5.00 9.76 7.52
C PHE A 74 -3.97 10.80 7.08
N SER A 75 -3.69 10.93 5.77
CA SER A 75 -2.76 11.93 5.26
C SER A 75 -3.49 13.15 4.71
N ASN A 76 -2.89 14.31 4.96
CA ASN A 76 -3.33 15.58 4.37
C ASN A 76 -2.24 16.10 3.43
N ASP A 77 -2.49 16.07 2.14
CA ASP A 77 -1.53 16.47 1.11
C ASP A 77 -1.04 17.93 1.25
N LYS A 78 -1.89 18.85 1.75
CA LYS A 78 -1.50 20.25 1.97
C LYS A 78 -0.49 20.36 3.10
N ILE A 79 -0.76 19.67 4.22
CA ILE A 79 0.13 19.64 5.38
C ILE A 79 1.43 18.94 5.03
N PHE A 80 1.35 17.80 4.35
CA PHE A 80 2.51 17.04 3.90
C PHE A 80 3.44 17.88 3.02
N LYS A 81 2.89 18.56 2.01
CA LYS A 81 3.67 19.43 1.11
C LYS A 81 4.29 20.61 1.82
N LYS A 82 3.54 21.24 2.74
CA LYS A 82 4.01 22.41 3.51
C LYS A 82 5.22 22.07 4.38
N ASN A 83 5.23 20.88 4.98
CA ASN A 83 6.28 20.44 5.89
C ASN A 83 7.35 19.56 5.23
N SER A 84 7.24 19.29 3.93
CA SER A 84 8.19 18.48 3.20
C SER A 84 9.55 19.17 3.10
N PRO A 85 10.65 18.49 3.49
CA PRO A 85 11.99 19.04 3.35
C PRO A 85 12.35 19.33 1.88
N THR A 86 13.24 20.30 1.66
CA THR A 86 13.74 20.65 0.31
C THR A 86 14.79 19.64 -0.18
N ASN A 87 15.59 19.09 0.72
CA ASN A 87 16.61 18.09 0.40
C ASN A 87 15.97 16.77 -0.02
N SER A 88 16.41 16.18 -1.14
CA SER A 88 15.85 14.97 -1.73
C SER A 88 15.90 13.76 -0.77
N SER A 89 17.04 13.52 -0.12
CA SER A 89 17.20 12.40 0.82
C SER A 89 16.29 12.58 2.04
N CYS A 90 16.23 13.77 2.61
CA CYS A 90 15.33 14.07 3.74
C CYS A 90 13.86 13.95 3.32
N LYS A 91 13.51 14.33 2.10
CA LYS A 91 12.15 14.16 1.55
C LYS A 91 11.77 12.69 1.45
N THR A 92 12.70 11.83 1.05
CA THR A 92 12.47 10.38 1.01
C THR A 92 12.22 9.82 2.41
N LEU A 93 13.07 10.15 3.38
CA LEU A 93 12.89 9.74 4.79
C LEU A 93 11.56 10.25 5.38
N TYR A 94 11.19 11.50 5.07
CA TYR A 94 9.92 12.08 5.50
C TYR A 94 8.72 11.35 4.90
N SER A 95 8.81 10.95 3.62
CA SER A 95 7.77 10.15 2.95
C SER A 95 7.60 8.76 3.56
N ILE A 96 8.71 8.12 3.94
CA ILE A 96 8.70 6.82 4.64
C ILE A 96 8.08 6.96 6.02
N ALA A 97 8.49 7.96 6.79
CA ALA A 97 7.93 8.21 8.12
C ALA A 97 6.41 8.46 8.07
N GLU A 98 5.95 9.25 7.09
CA GLU A 98 4.51 9.48 6.88
C GLU A 98 3.77 8.20 6.49
N LYS A 99 4.36 7.36 5.64
CA LYS A 99 3.80 6.06 5.29
C LYS A 99 3.63 5.18 6.53
N ILE A 100 4.67 5.04 7.33
CA ILE A 100 4.63 4.23 8.55
C ILE A 100 3.62 4.81 9.55
N ARG A 101 3.49 6.13 9.64
CA ARG A 101 2.51 6.78 10.50
C ARG A 101 1.08 6.37 10.16
N TYR A 102 0.65 6.51 8.90
CA TYR A 102 -0.73 6.16 8.55
C TYR A 102 -0.99 4.65 8.56
N GLU A 103 0.00 3.83 8.25
CA GLU A 103 -0.10 2.37 8.34
C GLU A 103 -0.19 1.89 9.80
N SER A 104 0.55 2.51 10.71
CA SER A 104 0.46 2.24 12.16
C SER A 104 -0.93 2.57 12.71
N LEU A 105 -1.48 3.74 12.35
CA LEU A 105 -2.84 4.12 12.74
C LEU A 105 -3.88 3.10 12.23
N GLY A 106 -3.78 2.69 10.97
CA GLY A 106 -4.67 1.69 10.40
C GLY A 106 -4.54 0.30 11.03
N SER A 107 -3.31 -0.09 11.38
CA SER A 107 -3.02 -1.35 12.06
C SER A 107 -3.62 -1.42 13.47
N GLN A 108 -3.74 -0.29 14.15
CA GLN A 108 -4.43 -0.21 15.45
C GLN A 108 -5.95 -0.33 15.30
N MET A 109 -6.52 0.17 14.22
CA MET A 109 -7.96 0.13 13.97
C MET A 109 -8.47 -1.25 13.56
N LEU A 110 -7.76 -1.93 12.66
CA LEU A 110 -8.22 -3.16 12.01
C LEU A 110 -7.14 -4.24 11.98
N LYS A 111 -7.38 -5.34 12.72
CA LYS A 111 -6.46 -6.49 12.79
C LYS A 111 -6.11 -7.09 11.43
N GLY A 112 -7.05 -7.07 10.47
CA GLY A 112 -6.83 -7.55 9.10
C GLY A 112 -5.79 -6.73 8.34
N ILE A 113 -5.84 -5.40 8.46
CA ILE A 113 -4.84 -4.49 7.88
C ILE A 113 -3.47 -4.76 8.48
N LYS A 114 -3.37 -4.84 9.83
CA LYS A 114 -2.12 -5.16 10.51
C LYS A 114 -1.48 -6.44 9.96
N LYS A 115 -2.29 -7.49 9.78
CA LYS A 115 -1.81 -8.75 9.22
C LYS A 115 -1.31 -8.58 7.78
N ASN A 116 -2.08 -7.93 6.91
CA ASN A 116 -1.70 -7.75 5.51
C ASN A 116 -0.40 -6.96 5.36
N LEU A 117 -0.23 -5.90 6.14
CA LEU A 117 0.98 -5.09 6.15
C LEU A 117 2.18 -5.87 6.68
N ASN A 118 2.02 -6.59 7.81
CA ASN A 118 3.09 -7.41 8.37
C ASN A 118 3.53 -8.54 7.42
N ASP A 119 2.58 -9.23 6.79
CA ASP A 119 2.89 -10.29 5.82
C ASP A 119 3.71 -9.73 4.64
N ASN A 120 3.35 -8.54 4.14
CA ASN A 120 4.07 -7.87 3.06
C ASN A 120 5.48 -7.43 3.50
N TYR A 121 5.63 -6.81 4.66
CA TYR A 121 6.93 -6.38 5.17
C TYR A 121 7.85 -7.58 5.44
N SER A 122 7.32 -8.68 5.97
CA SER A 122 8.07 -9.92 6.17
C SER A 122 8.64 -10.44 4.85
N GLN A 123 7.84 -10.43 3.78
CA GLN A 123 8.30 -10.83 2.45
C GLN A 123 9.40 -9.92 1.90
N ILE A 124 9.22 -8.61 2.04
CA ILE A 124 10.23 -7.63 1.58
C ILE A 124 11.55 -7.86 2.31
N ILE A 125 11.51 -8.07 3.62
CA ILE A 125 12.70 -8.33 4.44
C ILE A 125 13.36 -9.66 4.05
N GLU A 126 12.59 -10.73 3.82
CA GLU A 126 13.14 -12.02 3.38
C GLU A 126 13.82 -11.93 2.01
N LEU A 127 13.22 -11.23 1.06
CA LEU A 127 13.81 -11.03 -0.26
C LEU A 127 15.13 -10.25 -0.15
N LYS A 128 15.16 -9.18 0.64
CA LYS A 128 16.36 -8.36 0.84
C LYS A 128 17.47 -9.12 1.56
N ARG A 129 17.17 -10.01 2.51
CA ARG A 129 18.18 -10.82 3.21
C ARG A 129 18.86 -11.83 2.29
N LYS A 130 18.22 -12.26 1.23
CA LYS A 130 18.82 -13.16 0.22
C LYS A 130 19.79 -12.43 -0.72
N ASP A 131 19.61 -11.14 -0.90
CA ASP A 131 20.36 -10.32 -1.84
C ASP A 131 21.47 -9.48 -1.18
N GLN A 132 22.46 -10.12 -0.52
CA GLN A 132 23.79 -9.55 -0.37
C GLN A 132 24.06 -8.57 0.78
N LEU A 133 23.28 -8.45 1.81
CA LEU A 133 23.69 -7.69 3.00
C LEU A 133 24.71 -8.51 3.80
N LYS A 134 26.00 -8.34 3.48
CA LYS A 134 27.11 -9.04 4.16
C LYS A 134 27.68 -8.25 5.32
N SER A 135 27.59 -6.92 5.25
CA SER A 135 28.12 -6.04 6.29
C SER A 135 27.10 -4.93 6.61
N LYS A 136 27.33 -4.25 7.73
CA LYS A 136 26.49 -3.13 8.19
C LYS A 136 26.56 -1.93 7.23
N GLU A 137 27.70 -1.76 6.58
CA GLU A 137 27.99 -0.70 5.63
C GLU A 137 27.24 -0.88 4.29
N ASP A 138 26.83 -2.12 3.98
CA ASP A 138 26.11 -2.42 2.73
C ASP A 138 24.62 -2.00 2.79
N VAL A 139 24.11 -1.60 3.97
CA VAL A 139 22.71 -1.22 4.13
C VAL A 139 22.51 0.26 3.80
N PRO A 140 21.73 0.60 2.76
CA PRO A 140 21.41 2.00 2.49
C PRO A 140 20.71 2.67 3.67
N VAL A 141 21.07 3.91 3.98
CA VAL A 141 20.50 4.67 5.12
C VAL A 141 18.98 4.70 5.11
N ILE A 142 18.39 4.85 3.92
CA ILE A 142 16.93 4.87 3.72
C ILE A 142 16.30 3.55 4.17
N GLU A 143 16.93 2.44 3.84
CA GLU A 143 16.47 1.09 4.16
C GLU A 143 16.63 0.78 5.65
N ALA A 144 17.77 1.18 6.23
CA ALA A 144 18.01 1.08 7.67
C ALA A 144 16.96 1.88 8.45
N PHE A 145 16.61 3.08 7.99
CA PHE A 145 15.58 3.92 8.59
C PHE A 145 14.20 3.26 8.52
N GLU A 146 13.80 2.75 7.33
CA GLU A 146 12.52 2.05 7.17
C GLU A 146 12.41 0.85 8.11
N LEU A 147 13.43 0.01 8.18
CA LEU A 147 13.48 -1.16 9.07
C LEU A 147 13.46 -0.77 10.56
N TYR A 148 14.13 0.32 10.92
CA TYR A 148 14.11 0.85 12.28
C TYR A 148 12.72 1.32 12.70
N MET A 149 12.04 2.04 11.82
CA MET A 149 10.71 2.58 12.08
C MET A 149 9.59 1.51 12.13
N LEU A 150 9.83 0.33 11.55
CA LEU A 150 8.90 -0.80 11.55
C LEU A 150 9.02 -1.71 12.78
N LYS A 151 10.00 -1.49 13.65
CA LYS A 151 10.16 -2.21 14.92
C LYS A 151 9.15 -1.77 15.97
#